data_856c5947bf9d6d73a63ee97f79535314
#
_entry.id   856c5947bf9d6d73a63ee97f79535314
#
_cell.length_a   1.000
_cell.length_b   1.000
_cell.length_c   1.000
_cell.angle_alpha   90.00
_cell.angle_beta   90.00
_cell.angle_gamma   90.00
#
_symmetry.space_group_name_H-M   'P 1'
#
loop_
_entity.id
_entity.type
_entity.pdbx_description
1 polymer ?
#
loop_
_entity_poly.entity_id
_entity_poly.type
_entity_poly.pdbx_seq_one_letter_code
_entity_poly.pdbx_strand_id
1 'polypeptide(L)'
;LCDRRQRQMCIRDRMYETDPKVTELLDTAMKVEGMPRHASTHAAGVVITPEPTDYYLPLATNDGLPVTQFNMTEIEELGLLKMDFLGLRTLTVIRDAELAIQKKEPDFSIAKLDYDDPETYKLLSRGETEGVFQLESSGMKQVLVGLQPQNLEDVIALISLYRPGPMDSIPTYLRNRHEP
;
A
#
# COMPACT_ATOMS: atom_id res chain seq x y z
N LEU A 1 16.36 11.84 26.07
CA LEU A 1 15.16 12.20 25.32
C LEU A 1 14.50 10.91 24.82
N CYS A 2 13.43 10.47 25.50
CA CYS A 2 12.63 9.32 25.04
C CYS A 2 12.06 9.63 23.65
N ASP A 3 12.25 8.72 22.70
CA ASP A 3 11.59 8.71 21.40
C ASP A 3 10.06 8.85 21.58
N ARG A 4 9.37 9.37 20.56
CA ARG A 4 7.91 9.61 20.58
C ARG A 4 7.13 8.32 20.92
N ARG A 5 7.59 7.16 20.46
CA ARG A 5 6.99 5.84 20.75
C ARG A 5 7.20 5.43 22.21
N GLN A 6 8.40 5.60 22.76
CA GLN A 6 8.69 5.32 24.17
C GLN A 6 7.91 6.26 25.08
N ARG A 7 7.73 7.52 24.71
CA ARG A 7 6.95 8.49 25.48
C ARG A 7 5.46 8.11 25.55
N GLN A 8 4.91 7.61 24.46
CA GLN A 8 3.52 7.11 24.44
C GLN A 8 3.35 5.84 25.27
N MET A 9 4.33 4.91 25.25
CA MET A 9 4.33 3.73 26.14
C MET A 9 4.35 4.16 27.60
N CYS A 10 5.29 5.01 28.01
CA CYS A 10 5.39 5.51 29.40
C CYS A 10 4.12 6.21 29.89
N ILE A 11 3.39 6.92 29.00
CA ILE A 11 2.10 7.54 29.36
C ILE A 11 1.03 6.49 29.58
N ARG A 12 0.95 5.48 28.72
CA ARG A 12 -0.01 4.37 28.83
C ARG A 12 0.22 3.55 30.10
N ASP A 13 1.47 3.21 30.37
CA ASP A 13 1.86 2.47 31.58
C ASP A 13 1.48 3.23 32.84
N ARG A 14 1.74 4.54 32.90
CA ARG A 14 1.34 5.38 34.02
C ARG A 14 -0.17 5.43 34.19
N MET A 15 -0.92 5.59 33.10
CA MET A 15 -2.39 5.63 33.17
C MET A 15 -2.96 4.26 33.64
N TYR A 16 -2.37 3.17 33.19
CA TYR A 16 -2.73 1.83 33.65
C TYR A 16 -2.52 1.65 35.16
N GLU A 17 -1.42 2.19 35.73
CA GLU A 17 -1.12 2.09 37.14
C GLU A 17 -1.94 3.03 38.03
N THR A 18 -2.42 4.16 37.49
CA THR A 18 -2.99 5.24 38.30
C THR A 18 -4.49 5.44 38.11
N ASP A 19 -5.08 4.96 37.00
CA ASP A 19 -6.52 5.13 36.72
C ASP A 19 -7.23 3.77 36.69
N PRO A 20 -8.05 3.44 37.68
CA PRO A 20 -8.76 2.16 37.75
C PRO A 20 -9.63 1.85 36.52
N LYS A 21 -10.21 2.87 35.86
CA LYS A 21 -11.01 2.67 34.64
C LYS A 21 -10.15 2.28 33.46
N VAL A 22 -8.95 2.86 33.36
CA VAL A 22 -7.97 2.50 32.33
C VAL A 22 -7.45 1.08 32.58
N THR A 23 -7.17 0.71 33.83
CA THR A 23 -6.78 -0.64 34.23
C THR A 23 -7.85 -1.65 33.81
N GLU A 24 -9.12 -1.43 34.21
CA GLU A 24 -10.23 -2.34 33.87
C GLU A 24 -10.42 -2.48 32.34
N LEU A 25 -10.32 -1.36 31.60
CA LEU A 25 -10.43 -1.35 30.15
C LEU A 25 -9.31 -2.18 29.50
N LEU A 26 -8.07 -1.96 29.90
CA LEU A 26 -6.90 -2.65 29.33
C LEU A 26 -6.88 -4.12 29.74
N ASP A 27 -7.21 -4.47 30.98
CA ASP A 27 -7.35 -5.86 31.42
C ASP A 27 -8.42 -6.61 30.64
N THR A 28 -9.52 -5.94 30.33
CA THR A 28 -10.59 -6.51 29.50
C THR A 28 -10.14 -6.67 28.05
N ALA A 29 -9.44 -5.67 27.51
CA ALA A 29 -8.88 -5.73 26.16
C ALA A 29 -7.85 -6.86 26.02
N MET A 30 -6.96 -7.05 26.99
CA MET A 30 -5.99 -8.15 27.00
C MET A 30 -6.65 -9.54 27.00
N LYS A 31 -7.82 -9.70 27.63
CA LYS A 31 -8.56 -10.98 27.61
C LYS A 31 -9.11 -11.35 26.24
N VAL A 32 -9.37 -10.38 25.37
CA VAL A 32 -9.89 -10.59 24.00
C VAL A 32 -8.80 -10.43 22.93
N GLU A 33 -7.59 -10.04 23.33
CA GLU A 33 -6.46 -9.94 22.41
C GLU A 33 -6.16 -11.29 21.78
N GLY A 34 -5.93 -11.31 20.46
CA GLY A 34 -5.67 -12.53 19.70
C GLY A 34 -6.92 -13.35 19.33
N MET A 35 -8.10 -13.00 19.83
CA MET A 35 -9.33 -13.67 19.41
C MET A 35 -9.73 -13.26 17.99
N PRO A 36 -10.11 -14.22 17.12
CA PRO A 36 -10.62 -13.89 15.78
C PRO A 36 -11.95 -13.12 15.92
N ARG A 37 -12.07 -12.01 15.19
CA ARG A 37 -13.27 -11.16 15.23
C ARG A 37 -14.26 -11.51 14.14
N HIS A 38 -13.79 -11.69 12.92
CA HIS A 38 -14.58 -12.06 11.76
C HIS A 38 -13.68 -12.66 10.68
N ALA A 39 -14.27 -13.44 9.80
CA ALA A 39 -13.63 -13.88 8.58
C ALA A 39 -13.87 -12.84 7.46
N SER A 40 -12.88 -12.56 6.67
CA SER A 40 -12.98 -11.70 5.48
C SER A 40 -12.42 -12.42 4.27
N THR A 41 -12.88 -12.03 3.08
CA THR A 41 -12.33 -12.55 1.83
C THR A 41 -11.16 -11.68 1.37
N HIS A 42 -10.07 -12.31 0.94
CA HIS A 42 -8.97 -11.58 0.32
C HIS A 42 -9.42 -10.99 -1.02
N ALA A 43 -9.07 -9.73 -1.28
CA ALA A 43 -9.57 -8.99 -2.46
C ALA A 43 -9.12 -9.60 -3.80
N ALA A 44 -7.97 -10.29 -3.84
CA ALA A 44 -7.34 -10.75 -5.07
C ALA A 44 -6.62 -12.10 -4.95
N GLY A 45 -6.54 -12.68 -3.75
CA GLY A 45 -5.85 -13.94 -3.50
C GLY A 45 -6.68 -15.14 -3.92
N VAL A 46 -6.10 -16.02 -4.73
CA VAL A 46 -6.69 -17.27 -5.15
C VAL A 46 -5.77 -18.42 -4.78
N VAL A 47 -6.32 -19.44 -4.12
CA VAL A 47 -5.59 -20.68 -3.84
C VAL A 47 -5.71 -21.59 -5.03
N ILE A 48 -4.59 -22.09 -5.52
CA ILE A 48 -4.52 -22.99 -6.67
C ILE A 48 -4.08 -24.37 -6.19
N THR A 49 -4.85 -25.38 -6.54
CA THR A 49 -4.64 -26.78 -6.15
C THR A 49 -4.71 -27.69 -7.36
N PRO A 50 -3.96 -28.82 -7.40
CA PRO A 50 -4.01 -29.78 -8.50
C PRO A 50 -5.37 -30.48 -8.61
N GLU A 51 -6.01 -30.77 -7.48
CA GLU A 51 -7.32 -31.40 -7.35
C GLU A 51 -8.30 -30.39 -6.72
N PRO A 52 -9.61 -30.67 -6.65
CA PRO A 52 -10.57 -29.79 -5.96
C PRO A 52 -10.10 -29.40 -4.57
N THR A 53 -10.21 -28.10 -4.24
CA THR A 53 -9.60 -27.50 -3.02
C THR A 53 -10.09 -28.15 -1.73
N ASP A 54 -11.31 -28.67 -1.70
CA ASP A 54 -11.91 -29.36 -0.57
C ASP A 54 -11.26 -30.72 -0.23
N TYR A 55 -10.42 -31.27 -1.11
CA TYR A 55 -9.56 -32.42 -0.78
C TYR A 55 -8.40 -32.03 0.18
N TYR A 56 -7.99 -30.78 0.17
CA TYR A 56 -6.80 -30.32 0.90
C TYR A 56 -7.15 -29.57 2.18
N LEU A 57 -8.27 -28.82 2.16
CA LEU A 57 -8.64 -27.95 3.29
C LEU A 57 -10.17 -27.68 3.30
N PRO A 58 -10.73 -27.39 4.47
CA PRO A 58 -12.15 -27.05 4.58
C PRO A 58 -12.46 -25.71 3.93
N LEU A 59 -13.61 -25.64 3.27
CA LEU A 59 -14.14 -24.43 2.66
C LEU A 59 -15.29 -23.86 3.48
N ALA A 60 -15.48 -22.55 3.36
CA ALA A 60 -16.63 -21.81 3.85
C ALA A 60 -17.19 -20.94 2.72
N THR A 61 -18.31 -20.29 3.01
CA THR A 61 -18.88 -19.30 2.09
C THR A 61 -18.88 -17.93 2.76
N ASN A 62 -18.36 -16.94 2.07
CA ASN A 62 -18.42 -15.54 2.49
C ASN A 62 -18.99 -14.71 1.33
N ASP A 63 -20.09 -13.99 1.57
CA ASP A 63 -20.82 -13.21 0.55
C ASP A 63 -21.15 -14.03 -0.73
N GLY A 64 -21.48 -15.32 -0.56
CA GLY A 64 -21.81 -16.23 -1.66
C GLY A 64 -20.61 -16.77 -2.43
N LEU A 65 -19.39 -16.40 -2.07
CA LEU A 65 -18.16 -16.89 -2.69
C LEU A 65 -17.50 -17.97 -1.82
N PRO A 66 -16.95 -19.04 -2.41
CA PRO A 66 -16.18 -20.03 -1.66
C PRO A 66 -14.85 -19.42 -1.18
N VAL A 67 -14.55 -19.65 0.10
CA VAL A 67 -13.31 -19.20 0.73
C VAL A 67 -12.70 -20.34 1.53
N THR A 68 -11.38 -20.32 1.71
CA THR A 68 -10.69 -21.26 2.59
C THR A 68 -10.96 -20.91 4.05
N GLN A 69 -11.11 -21.93 4.91
CA GLN A 69 -11.19 -21.70 6.35
C GLN A 69 -9.81 -21.53 6.99
N PHE A 70 -8.74 -21.88 6.27
CA PHE A 70 -7.36 -21.70 6.70
C PHE A 70 -6.83 -20.34 6.27
N ASN A 71 -5.99 -19.74 7.11
CA ASN A 71 -5.29 -18.50 6.82
C ASN A 71 -4.08 -18.73 5.89
N MET A 72 -3.43 -17.65 5.46
CA MET A 72 -2.32 -17.71 4.52
C MET A 72 -1.15 -18.60 4.99
N THR A 73 -0.79 -18.52 6.27
CA THR A 73 0.32 -19.30 6.84
C THR A 73 0.01 -20.79 6.80
N GLU A 74 -1.20 -21.19 7.18
CA GLU A 74 -1.64 -22.59 7.15
C GLU A 74 -1.69 -23.13 5.71
N ILE A 75 -2.10 -22.30 4.74
CA ILE A 75 -2.11 -22.65 3.31
C ILE A 75 -0.69 -22.89 2.80
N GLU A 76 0.27 -22.05 3.19
CA GLU A 76 1.68 -22.20 2.84
C GLU A 76 2.30 -23.45 3.48
N GLU A 77 1.98 -23.73 4.75
CA GLU A 77 2.42 -24.94 5.46
C GLU A 77 1.90 -26.23 4.81
N LEU A 78 0.71 -26.20 4.23
CA LEU A 78 0.17 -27.31 3.43
C LEU A 78 0.83 -27.44 2.04
N GLY A 79 1.74 -26.54 1.68
CA GLY A 79 2.40 -26.53 0.37
C GLY A 79 1.51 -26.11 -0.79
N LEU A 80 0.40 -25.43 -0.51
CA LEU A 80 -0.53 -24.96 -1.55
C LEU A 80 -0.08 -23.58 -2.07
N LEU A 81 -0.35 -23.33 -3.33
CA LEU A 81 0.00 -22.07 -3.97
C LEU A 81 -1.13 -21.05 -3.78
N LYS A 82 -0.83 -19.94 -3.14
CA LYS A 82 -1.67 -18.73 -3.15
C LYS A 82 -1.10 -17.74 -4.17
N MET A 83 -1.91 -17.32 -5.10
CA MET A 83 -1.55 -16.32 -6.11
C MET A 83 -2.45 -15.10 -6.00
N ASP A 84 -1.86 -13.91 -5.95
CA ASP A 84 -2.58 -12.64 -5.84
C ASP A 84 -2.69 -11.98 -7.22
N PHE A 85 -3.93 -11.86 -7.72
CA PHE A 85 -4.23 -11.22 -9.00
C PHE A 85 -4.66 -9.76 -8.76
N LEU A 86 -3.67 -8.90 -8.55
CA LEU A 86 -3.90 -7.48 -8.31
C LEU A 86 -3.98 -6.70 -9.61
N GLY A 87 -5.14 -6.13 -9.89
CA GLY A 87 -5.37 -5.22 -11.00
C GLY A 87 -5.42 -3.76 -10.54
N LEU A 88 -5.13 -2.83 -11.44
CA LEU A 88 -5.23 -1.40 -11.23
C LEU A 88 -6.30 -0.79 -12.13
N ARG A 89 -7.34 -0.19 -11.56
CA ARG A 89 -8.37 0.53 -12.31
C ARG A 89 -7.79 1.66 -13.16
N THR A 90 -6.73 2.32 -12.68
CA THR A 90 -6.03 3.38 -13.40
C THR A 90 -5.51 2.91 -14.75
N LEU A 91 -5.03 1.67 -14.87
CA LEU A 91 -4.61 1.13 -16.17
C LEU A 91 -5.77 1.00 -17.16
N THR A 92 -6.98 0.70 -16.68
CA THR A 92 -8.17 0.70 -17.52
C THR A 92 -8.50 2.12 -18.02
N VAL A 93 -8.42 3.13 -17.15
CA VAL A 93 -8.64 4.54 -17.52
C VAL A 93 -7.61 4.97 -18.58
N ILE A 94 -6.34 4.62 -18.40
CA ILE A 94 -5.27 4.92 -19.35
C ILE A 94 -5.56 4.25 -20.71
N ARG A 95 -5.90 2.96 -20.72
CA ARG A 95 -6.26 2.23 -21.94
C ARG A 95 -7.46 2.87 -22.65
N ASP A 96 -8.49 3.22 -21.91
CA ASP A 96 -9.70 3.80 -22.49
C ASP A 96 -9.44 5.20 -23.07
N ALA A 97 -8.54 5.99 -22.44
CA ALA A 97 -8.06 7.25 -22.97
C ALA A 97 -7.25 7.04 -24.26
N GLU A 98 -6.33 6.08 -24.29
CA GLU A 98 -5.58 5.71 -25.50
C GLU A 98 -6.51 5.35 -26.65
N LEU A 99 -7.49 4.46 -26.40
CA LEU A 99 -8.48 4.08 -27.40
C LEU A 99 -9.33 5.26 -27.90
N ALA A 100 -9.63 6.22 -27.03
CA ALA A 100 -10.35 7.43 -27.41
C ALA A 100 -9.53 8.35 -28.33
N ILE A 101 -8.23 8.49 -28.07
CA ILE A 101 -7.30 9.25 -28.92
C ILE A 101 -7.11 8.57 -30.27
N GLN A 102 -6.96 7.23 -30.28
CA GLN A 102 -6.77 6.45 -31.51
C GLN A 102 -7.90 6.57 -32.51
N LYS A 103 -9.10 7.01 -32.10
CA LYS A 103 -10.18 7.32 -33.03
C LYS A 103 -9.84 8.48 -33.99
N LYS A 104 -8.93 9.37 -33.58
CA LYS A 104 -8.48 10.54 -34.37
C LYS A 104 -7.03 10.38 -34.84
N GLU A 105 -6.22 9.72 -34.04
CA GLU A 105 -4.79 9.49 -34.25
C GLU A 105 -4.49 8.00 -34.11
N PRO A 106 -4.73 7.18 -35.16
CA PRO A 106 -4.67 5.71 -35.08
C PRO A 106 -3.32 5.15 -34.63
N ASP A 107 -2.22 5.89 -34.88
CA ASP A 107 -0.86 5.46 -34.55
C ASP A 107 -0.42 5.90 -33.14
N PHE A 108 -1.29 6.61 -32.40
CA PHE A 108 -0.99 7.02 -31.04
C PHE A 108 -0.84 5.80 -30.11
N SER A 109 0.23 5.79 -29.31
CA SER A 109 0.41 4.79 -28.25
C SER A 109 1.13 5.39 -27.07
N ILE A 110 0.60 5.15 -25.87
CA ILE A 110 1.21 5.54 -24.60
C ILE A 110 2.60 4.92 -24.42
N ALA A 111 2.82 3.71 -24.95
CA ALA A 111 4.13 3.05 -24.92
C ALA A 111 5.23 3.77 -25.73
N LYS A 112 4.84 4.71 -26.61
CA LYS A 112 5.76 5.52 -27.42
C LYS A 112 6.00 6.91 -26.83
N LEU A 113 5.36 7.25 -25.70
CA LEU A 113 5.57 8.55 -25.05
C LEU A 113 6.98 8.67 -24.51
N ASP A 114 7.53 9.88 -24.65
CA ASP A 114 8.77 10.26 -24.01
C ASP A 114 8.49 10.57 -22.52
N TYR A 115 9.31 9.99 -21.64
CA TYR A 115 9.20 10.21 -20.19
C TYR A 115 10.12 11.36 -19.71
N ASP A 116 10.79 12.08 -20.62
CA ASP A 116 11.72 13.17 -20.29
C ASP A 116 11.08 14.56 -20.48
N ASP A 117 9.74 14.66 -20.49
CA ASP A 117 9.04 15.95 -20.58
C ASP A 117 9.29 16.84 -19.36
N PRO A 118 10.03 17.97 -19.51
CA PRO A 118 10.39 18.83 -18.38
C PRO A 118 9.18 19.56 -17.77
N GLU A 119 8.10 19.78 -18.50
CA GLU A 119 6.90 20.43 -17.96
C GLU A 119 6.18 19.52 -16.97
N THR A 120 6.19 18.21 -17.22
CA THR A 120 5.69 17.21 -16.27
C THR A 120 6.47 17.26 -14.96
N TYR A 121 7.81 17.28 -15.00
CA TYR A 121 8.62 17.34 -13.78
C TYR A 121 8.49 18.68 -13.04
N LYS A 122 8.30 19.79 -13.74
CA LYS A 122 7.97 21.08 -13.12
C LYS A 122 6.64 21.04 -12.37
N LEU A 123 5.61 20.43 -12.97
CA LEU A 123 4.31 20.23 -12.31
C LEU A 123 4.46 19.38 -11.04
N LEU A 124 5.17 18.27 -11.12
CA LEU A 124 5.46 17.41 -9.97
C LEU A 124 6.24 18.18 -8.87
N SER A 125 7.24 18.96 -9.27
CA SER A 125 8.08 19.77 -8.36
C SER A 125 7.30 20.87 -7.63
N ARG A 126 6.19 21.35 -8.20
CA ARG A 126 5.27 22.29 -7.52
C ARG A 126 4.26 21.59 -6.62
N GLY A 127 4.20 20.26 -6.64
CA GLY A 127 3.21 19.47 -5.89
C GLY A 127 1.77 19.63 -6.41
N GLU A 128 1.60 20.06 -7.66
CA GLU A 128 0.30 20.24 -8.33
C GLU A 128 -0.20 18.91 -8.89
N THR A 129 -0.38 17.92 -7.99
CA THR A 129 -0.60 16.51 -8.35
C THR A 129 -2.00 16.02 -8.01
N GLU A 130 -2.98 16.91 -7.99
CA GLU A 130 -4.40 16.53 -7.91
C GLU A 130 -4.79 15.65 -9.10
N GLY A 131 -5.37 14.47 -8.80
CA GLY A 131 -5.76 13.50 -9.82
C GLY A 131 -4.60 12.71 -10.43
N VAL A 132 -3.36 12.93 -9.99
CA VAL A 132 -2.22 12.11 -10.41
C VAL A 132 -2.11 10.89 -9.49
N PHE A 133 -2.33 9.70 -10.04
CA PHE A 133 -2.35 8.45 -9.29
C PHE A 133 -1.13 8.30 -8.38
N GLN A 134 -1.38 7.92 -7.12
CA GLN A 134 -0.38 7.74 -6.04
C GLN A 134 0.36 9.01 -5.58
N LEU A 135 0.23 10.16 -6.27
CA LEU A 135 0.97 11.37 -5.95
C LEU A 135 0.12 12.46 -5.29
N GLU A 136 -1.15 12.16 -4.94
CA GLU A 136 -2.15 13.13 -4.49
C GLU A 136 -2.09 13.47 -3.00
N SER A 137 -1.53 12.58 -2.16
CA SER A 137 -1.55 12.79 -0.71
C SER A 137 -0.69 13.99 -0.29
N SER A 138 -1.11 14.70 0.74
CA SER A 138 -0.38 15.88 1.25
C SER A 138 1.07 15.57 1.62
N GLY A 139 1.33 14.38 2.19
CA GLY A 139 2.69 13.94 2.52
C GLY A 139 3.52 13.66 1.26
N MET A 140 2.94 13.04 0.24
CA MET A 140 3.62 12.79 -1.03
C MET A 140 3.95 14.12 -1.74
N LYS A 141 3.02 15.08 -1.76
CA LYS A 141 3.25 16.42 -2.32
C LYS A 141 4.41 17.14 -1.64
N GLN A 142 4.49 17.07 -0.30
CA GLN A 142 5.61 17.67 0.43
C GLN A 142 6.96 17.05 0.03
N VAL A 143 7.01 15.73 -0.16
CA VAL A 143 8.23 15.06 -0.59
C VAL A 143 8.57 15.39 -2.04
N LEU A 144 7.59 15.47 -2.94
CA LEU A 144 7.78 15.92 -4.33
C LEU A 144 8.38 17.33 -4.40
N VAL A 145 7.80 18.27 -3.63
CA VAL A 145 8.31 19.63 -3.54
C VAL A 145 9.74 19.65 -2.97
N GLY A 146 10.04 18.81 -1.99
CA GLY A 146 11.40 18.68 -1.45
C GLY A 146 12.39 18.01 -2.39
N LEU A 147 11.94 17.04 -3.20
CA LEU A 147 12.80 16.30 -4.12
C LEU A 147 13.13 17.09 -5.38
N GLN A 148 12.16 17.87 -5.91
CA GLN A 148 12.29 18.57 -7.19
C GLN A 148 12.67 17.59 -8.32
N PRO A 149 11.84 16.58 -8.63
CA PRO A 149 12.18 15.53 -9.59
C PRO A 149 12.48 16.10 -10.97
N GLN A 150 13.50 15.55 -11.64
CA GLN A 150 13.97 15.99 -12.95
C GLN A 150 13.86 14.90 -14.01
N ASN A 151 13.64 13.65 -13.60
CA ASN A 151 13.60 12.49 -14.47
C ASN A 151 12.71 11.39 -13.86
N LEU A 152 12.46 10.32 -14.62
CA LEU A 152 11.63 9.20 -14.19
C LEU A 152 12.24 8.45 -13.00
N GLU A 153 13.57 8.34 -12.92
CA GLU A 153 14.26 7.66 -11.82
C GLU A 153 13.98 8.33 -10.48
N ASP A 154 13.91 9.66 -10.43
CA ASP A 154 13.55 10.41 -9.23
C ASP A 154 12.11 10.05 -8.77
N VAL A 155 11.18 9.90 -9.70
CA VAL A 155 9.80 9.50 -9.39
C VAL A 155 9.73 8.04 -8.92
N ILE A 156 10.45 7.14 -9.57
CA ILE A 156 10.54 5.72 -9.18
C ILE A 156 11.13 5.60 -7.76
N ALA A 157 12.20 6.32 -7.48
CA ALA A 157 12.83 6.34 -6.15
C ALA A 157 11.85 6.84 -5.09
N LEU A 158 11.13 7.93 -5.36
CA LEU A 158 10.15 8.49 -4.46
C LEU A 158 9.03 7.50 -4.12
N ILE A 159 8.40 6.90 -5.13
CA ILE A 159 7.32 5.93 -4.95
C ILE A 159 7.82 4.70 -4.17
N SER A 160 9.06 4.29 -4.42
CA SER A 160 9.70 3.17 -3.74
C SER A 160 9.99 3.45 -2.27
N LEU A 161 10.34 4.69 -1.92
CA LEU A 161 10.65 5.10 -0.56
C LEU A 161 9.41 5.51 0.25
N TYR A 162 8.36 6.04 -0.41
CA TYR A 162 7.17 6.54 0.28
C TYR A 162 6.22 5.40 0.67
N ARG A 163 6.69 4.54 1.58
CA ARG A 163 5.91 3.44 2.17
C ARG A 163 6.42 3.12 3.58
N PRO A 164 5.61 2.48 4.45
CA PRO A 164 6.06 2.09 5.79
C PRO A 164 7.37 1.30 5.74
N GLY A 165 8.32 1.68 6.59
CA GLY A 165 9.68 1.14 6.62
C GLY A 165 10.68 2.05 5.89
N PRO A 166 10.74 2.05 4.54
CA PRO A 166 11.70 2.88 3.80
C PRO A 166 11.51 4.40 3.95
N MET A 167 10.32 4.86 4.36
CA MET A 167 9.98 6.28 4.50
C MET A 167 10.96 7.05 5.41
N ASP A 168 11.52 6.40 6.41
CA ASP A 168 12.50 7.02 7.32
C ASP A 168 13.82 7.39 6.61
N SER A 169 14.07 6.82 5.42
CA SER A 169 15.25 7.12 4.58
C SER A 169 15.07 8.33 3.66
N ILE A 170 13.84 8.83 3.49
CA ILE A 170 13.56 9.97 2.59
C ILE A 170 14.40 11.20 2.90
N PRO A 171 14.55 11.66 4.16
CA PRO A 171 15.38 12.84 4.44
C PRO A 171 16.84 12.67 4.02
N THR A 172 17.40 11.47 4.15
CA THR A 172 18.76 11.17 3.71
C THR A 172 18.86 11.13 2.19
N TYR A 173 17.86 10.54 1.51
CA TYR A 173 17.79 10.52 0.06
C TYR A 173 17.73 11.95 -0.52
N LEU A 174 16.85 12.80 0.00
CA LEU A 174 16.73 14.20 -0.43
C LEU A 174 18.04 14.97 -0.28
N ARG A 175 18.70 14.82 0.87
CA ARG A 175 19.99 15.48 1.11
C ARG A 175 21.05 15.02 0.11
N ASN A 176 21.22 13.71 -0.07
CA ASN A 176 22.22 13.16 -0.98
C ASN A 176 21.92 13.48 -2.46
N ARG A 177 20.65 13.70 -2.81
CA ARG A 177 20.23 14.07 -4.17
C ARG A 177 20.61 15.51 -4.49
N HIS A 178 20.62 16.43 -3.52
CA HIS A 178 20.91 17.86 -3.69
C HIS A 178 22.36 18.22 -3.36
N GLU A 179 23.02 17.41 -2.54
CA GLU A 179 24.41 17.59 -2.08
C GLU A 179 25.20 16.31 -2.36
N PRO A 180 25.55 16.00 -3.62
CA PRO A 180 26.27 14.78 -3.99
C PRO A 180 27.72 14.77 -3.55
#